data_19c13f0535b398ff896c01c20ce0b2ba
#
_entry.id   19c13f0535b398ff896c01c20ce0b2ba
#
_cell.length_a   1.000
_cell.length_b   1.000
_cell.length_c   1.000
_cell.angle_alpha   90.00
_cell.angle_beta   90.00
_cell.angle_gamma   90.00
#
_symmetry.space_group_name_H-M   'P 1'
#
loop_
_entity.id
_entity.type
_entity.pdbx_description
1 polymer ?
#
loop_
_entity_poly.entity_id
_entity_poly.type
_entity_poly.pdbx_seq_one_letter_code
_entity_poly.pdbx_strand_id
1 'polypeptide(L)'
;MSHPSLGLPPIDPAAGDSISANALRAQRGRIADRAIAYAGEADPAFDGRYAATRRADLRLDVDSMVNRLADAVATHHPEGLGRWADMVVPRFRKRSVSMDDLTLLFEGLRRAAPAAVLPEAMATVDAALDAGIEVFKWHRRLAGDARKRHPLLAFIYKGA
;
A
#
# COMPACT_ATOMS: atom_id res chain seq x y z
N MET A 1 16.33 13.37 20.71
CA MET A 1 14.98 12.99 20.23
C MET A 1 14.90 11.48 20.21
N SER A 2 13.99 10.89 20.99
CA SER A 2 13.81 9.43 21.05
C SER A 2 13.14 8.94 19.76
N HIS A 3 13.59 7.78 19.26
CA HIS A 3 13.00 7.15 18.07
C HIS A 3 11.51 6.86 18.35
N PRO A 4 10.58 7.13 17.38
CA PRO A 4 9.13 6.95 17.61
C PRO A 4 8.71 5.53 18.02
N SER A 5 9.54 4.52 17.70
CA SER A 5 9.28 3.12 18.11
C SER A 5 9.71 2.78 19.53
N LEU A 6 10.39 3.70 20.23
CA LEU A 6 10.78 3.50 21.62
C LEU A 6 9.58 3.77 22.52
N GLY A 7 9.05 2.74 23.15
CA GLY A 7 7.92 2.83 24.09
C GLY A 7 6.58 2.34 23.54
N LEU A 8 6.52 1.83 22.30
CA LEU A 8 5.33 1.11 21.85
C LEU A 8 5.27 -0.27 22.53
N PRO A 9 4.07 -0.70 22.99
CA PRO A 9 3.92 -2.04 23.54
C PRO A 9 4.29 -3.08 22.49
N PRO A 10 4.75 -4.27 22.91
CA PRO A 10 4.97 -5.37 21.99
C PRO A 10 3.67 -5.71 21.24
N ILE A 11 3.80 -6.05 19.96
CA ILE A 11 2.66 -6.45 19.13
C ILE A 11 2.13 -7.78 19.65
N ASP A 12 0.86 -7.80 20.07
CA ASP A 12 0.16 -9.03 20.41
C ASP A 12 -0.36 -9.68 19.12
N PRO A 13 0.17 -10.84 18.71
CA PRO A 13 -0.26 -11.51 17.49
C PRO A 13 -1.70 -12.05 17.56
N ALA A 14 -2.31 -12.09 18.75
CA ALA A 14 -3.68 -12.56 18.98
C ALA A 14 -4.68 -11.42 19.19
N ALA A 15 -4.24 -10.15 19.17
CA ALA A 15 -5.11 -9.00 19.46
C ALA A 15 -6.11 -8.66 18.35
N GLY A 16 -5.93 -9.19 17.13
CA GLY A 16 -6.73 -8.85 15.97
C GLY A 16 -7.72 -9.94 15.56
N ASP A 17 -8.30 -9.75 14.38
CA ASP A 17 -9.27 -10.69 13.78
C ASP A 17 -8.57 -11.68 12.84
N SER A 18 -8.31 -12.88 13.35
CA SER A 18 -7.71 -13.97 12.59
C SER A 18 -8.60 -14.50 11.47
N ILE A 19 -9.93 -14.42 11.61
CA ILE A 19 -10.90 -14.89 10.59
C ILE A 19 -10.79 -14.02 9.36
N SER A 20 -10.93 -12.70 9.51
CA SER A 20 -10.78 -11.75 8.41
C SER A 20 -9.38 -11.76 7.81
N ALA A 21 -8.34 -11.88 8.64
CA ALA A 21 -6.97 -11.98 8.15
C ALA A 21 -6.74 -13.23 7.26
N ASN A 22 -7.26 -14.39 7.67
CA ASN A 22 -7.17 -15.62 6.90
C ASN A 22 -8.02 -15.53 5.61
N ALA A 23 -9.19 -14.90 5.66
CA ALA A 23 -10.03 -14.69 4.49
C ALA A 23 -9.35 -13.75 3.46
N LEU A 24 -8.68 -12.68 3.91
CA LEU A 24 -7.87 -11.80 3.06
C LEU A 24 -6.77 -12.60 2.35
N ARG A 25 -6.01 -13.43 3.08
CA ARG A 25 -4.95 -14.28 2.51
C ARG A 25 -5.50 -15.30 1.51
N ALA A 26 -6.61 -15.96 1.85
CA ALA A 26 -7.25 -16.95 0.99
C ALA A 26 -7.77 -16.33 -0.32
N GLN A 27 -8.28 -15.11 -0.26
CA GLN A 27 -8.84 -14.39 -1.40
C GLN A 27 -7.88 -13.36 -2.03
N ARG A 28 -6.59 -13.35 -1.60
CA ARG A 28 -5.63 -12.32 -2.01
C ARG A 28 -5.60 -12.09 -3.51
N GLY A 29 -5.66 -13.16 -4.29
CA GLY A 29 -5.68 -13.11 -5.74
C GLY A 29 -6.84 -12.29 -6.30
N ARG A 30 -8.03 -12.58 -5.85
CA ARG A 30 -9.25 -11.88 -6.27
C ARG A 30 -9.24 -10.42 -5.82
N ILE A 31 -8.77 -10.16 -4.59
CA ILE A 31 -8.68 -8.81 -4.02
C ILE A 31 -7.69 -7.98 -4.83
N ALA A 32 -6.52 -8.55 -5.15
CA ALA A 32 -5.51 -7.86 -5.94
C ALA A 32 -5.99 -7.54 -7.36
N ASP A 33 -6.69 -8.48 -8.03
CA ASP A 33 -7.25 -8.23 -9.36
C ASP A 33 -8.28 -7.09 -9.34
N ARG A 34 -9.12 -7.04 -8.31
CA ARG A 34 -10.10 -5.95 -8.14
C ARG A 34 -9.42 -4.60 -7.85
N ALA A 35 -8.36 -4.59 -7.04
CA ALA A 35 -7.61 -3.38 -6.75
C ALA A 35 -6.93 -2.82 -8.01
N ILE A 36 -6.36 -3.68 -8.85
CA ILE A 36 -5.75 -3.29 -10.12
C ILE A 36 -6.82 -2.79 -11.11
N ALA A 37 -7.97 -3.46 -11.19
CA ALA A 37 -9.09 -3.02 -12.02
C ALA A 37 -9.58 -1.63 -11.60
N TYR A 38 -9.76 -1.41 -10.30
CA TYR A 38 -10.13 -0.09 -9.77
C TYR A 38 -9.12 0.99 -10.15
N ALA A 39 -7.82 0.72 -10.06
CA ALA A 39 -6.79 1.69 -10.44
C ALA A 39 -6.86 2.06 -11.93
N GLY A 40 -7.15 1.11 -12.81
CA GLY A 40 -7.38 1.36 -14.25
C GLY A 40 -8.67 2.14 -14.53
N GLU A 41 -9.73 1.91 -13.75
CA GLU A 41 -10.98 2.68 -13.86
C GLU A 41 -10.82 4.12 -13.36
N ALA A 42 -10.07 4.31 -12.27
CA ALA A 42 -9.85 5.61 -11.64
C ALA A 42 -8.85 6.49 -12.43
N ASP A 43 -7.89 5.87 -13.12
CA ASP A 43 -6.94 6.55 -14.00
C ASP A 43 -6.78 5.77 -15.32
N PRO A 44 -7.39 6.24 -16.42
CA PRO A 44 -7.30 5.57 -17.73
C PRO A 44 -5.86 5.39 -18.26
N ALA A 45 -4.91 6.20 -17.81
CA ALA A 45 -3.50 6.06 -18.17
C ALA A 45 -2.77 4.96 -17.39
N PHE A 46 -3.38 4.41 -16.33
CA PHE A 46 -2.77 3.38 -15.49
C PHE A 46 -2.39 2.15 -16.28
N ASP A 47 -3.31 1.62 -17.08
CA ASP A 47 -3.08 0.41 -17.88
C ASP A 47 -1.94 0.56 -18.90
N GLY A 48 -1.80 1.75 -19.51
CA GLY A 48 -0.71 2.06 -20.43
C GLY A 48 0.68 2.09 -19.76
N ARG A 49 0.74 2.41 -18.45
CA ARG A 49 1.99 2.40 -17.69
C ARG A 49 2.47 0.98 -17.34
N TYR A 50 1.56 0.03 -17.29
CA TYR A 50 1.82 -1.37 -16.89
C TYR A 50 1.52 -2.35 -18.03
N ALA A 51 2.37 -2.36 -19.09
CA ALA A 51 2.29 -3.34 -20.16
C ALA A 51 2.53 -4.78 -19.64
N ALA A 52 2.20 -5.79 -20.44
CA ALA A 52 2.01 -7.18 -20.04
C ALA A 52 3.05 -7.76 -19.03
N THR A 53 4.35 -7.56 -19.26
CA THR A 53 5.40 -8.05 -18.34
C THR A 53 5.41 -7.34 -16.98
N ARG A 54 5.23 -6.03 -17.00
CA ARG A 54 5.17 -5.22 -15.76
C ARG A 54 3.88 -5.47 -14.97
N ARG A 55 2.81 -5.90 -15.64
CA ARG A 55 1.54 -6.20 -14.99
C ARG A 55 1.61 -7.44 -14.12
N ALA A 56 2.38 -8.45 -14.52
CA ALA A 56 2.63 -9.63 -13.69
C ALA A 56 3.38 -9.27 -12.41
N ASP A 57 4.42 -8.43 -12.51
CA ASP A 57 5.16 -7.94 -11.34
C ASP A 57 4.28 -7.09 -10.42
N LEU A 58 3.46 -6.19 -10.99
CA LEU A 58 2.53 -5.37 -10.23
C LEU A 58 1.52 -6.25 -9.48
N ARG A 59 1.05 -7.32 -10.12
CA ARG A 59 0.12 -8.26 -9.50
C ARG A 59 0.73 -8.93 -8.26
N LEU A 60 2.00 -9.35 -8.34
CA LEU A 60 2.74 -9.92 -7.19
C LEU A 60 2.96 -8.88 -6.08
N ASP A 61 3.20 -7.62 -6.45
CA ASP A 61 3.30 -6.54 -5.48
C ASP A 61 1.98 -6.33 -4.74
N VAL A 62 0.85 -6.32 -5.46
CA VAL A 62 -0.47 -6.16 -4.83
C VAL A 62 -0.84 -7.37 -3.98
N ASP A 63 -0.48 -8.60 -4.38
CA ASP A 63 -0.60 -9.78 -3.52
C ASP A 63 0.16 -9.61 -2.19
N SER A 64 1.36 -9.03 -2.26
CA SER A 64 2.15 -8.72 -1.05
C SER A 64 1.47 -7.65 -0.18
N MET A 65 0.86 -6.63 -0.80
CA MET A 65 0.08 -5.60 -0.07
C MET A 65 -1.10 -6.22 0.67
N VAL A 66 -1.85 -7.14 0.03
CA VAL A 66 -2.95 -7.86 0.70
C VAL A 66 -2.45 -8.68 1.88
N ASN A 67 -1.31 -9.36 1.76
CA ASN A 67 -0.74 -10.10 2.89
C ASN A 67 -0.36 -9.17 4.05
N ARG A 68 0.22 -7.99 3.78
CA ARG A 68 0.54 -7.01 4.82
C ARG A 68 -0.70 -6.39 5.46
N LEU A 69 -1.75 -6.19 4.68
CA LEU A 69 -3.05 -5.79 5.22
C LEU A 69 -3.61 -6.88 6.15
N ALA A 70 -3.53 -8.14 5.73
CA ALA A 70 -3.94 -9.27 6.58
C ALA A 70 -3.12 -9.35 7.88
N ASP A 71 -1.82 -9.08 7.84
CA ASP A 71 -0.97 -9.02 9.04
C ASP A 71 -1.44 -7.90 9.99
N ALA A 72 -1.76 -6.72 9.46
CA ALA A 72 -2.28 -5.61 10.26
C ALA A 72 -3.62 -5.94 10.93
N VAL A 73 -4.50 -6.65 10.21
CA VAL A 73 -5.81 -7.10 10.73
C VAL A 73 -5.61 -8.19 11.80
N ALA A 74 -4.74 -9.17 11.56
CA ALA A 74 -4.46 -10.27 12.48
C ALA A 74 -3.89 -9.80 13.83
N THR A 75 -3.13 -8.70 13.83
CA THR A 75 -2.43 -8.18 15.01
C THR A 75 -3.08 -6.93 15.59
N HIS A 76 -4.17 -6.45 15.01
CA HIS A 76 -4.79 -5.15 15.32
C HIS A 76 -3.75 -4.01 15.36
N HIS A 77 -2.83 -4.01 14.40
CA HIS A 77 -1.70 -3.06 14.33
C HIS A 77 -1.64 -2.35 12.97
N PRO A 78 -2.54 -1.38 12.73
CA PRO A 78 -2.67 -0.71 11.44
C PRO A 78 -1.39 0.02 10.98
N GLU A 79 -0.59 0.58 11.91
CA GLU A 79 0.65 1.30 11.60
C GLU A 79 1.71 0.40 10.96
N GLY A 80 1.58 -0.93 11.09
CA GLY A 80 2.46 -1.91 10.47
C GLY A 80 2.50 -1.78 8.95
N LEU A 81 1.35 -1.50 8.32
CA LEU A 81 1.26 -1.30 6.87
C LEU A 81 1.94 0.00 6.43
N GLY A 82 1.82 1.08 7.22
CA GLY A 82 2.53 2.34 6.96
C GLY A 82 4.06 2.17 7.03
N ARG A 83 4.58 1.47 8.05
CA ARG A 83 6.01 1.17 8.16
C ARG A 83 6.51 0.31 6.99
N TRP A 84 5.74 -0.68 6.58
CA TRP A 84 6.06 -1.47 5.40
C TRP A 84 6.06 -0.61 4.13
N ALA A 85 5.07 0.26 3.94
CA ALA A 85 4.99 1.17 2.81
C ALA A 85 6.25 2.05 2.71
N ASP A 86 6.69 2.65 3.82
CA ASP A 86 7.91 3.46 3.87
C ASP A 86 9.16 2.66 3.46
N MET A 87 9.30 1.45 3.99
CA MET A 87 10.43 0.57 3.69
C MET A 87 10.51 0.18 2.21
N VAL A 88 9.37 0.02 1.51
CA VAL A 88 9.35 -0.46 0.12
C VAL A 88 9.36 0.64 -0.93
N VAL A 89 9.13 1.90 -0.56
CA VAL A 89 9.14 3.05 -1.49
C VAL A 89 10.41 3.10 -2.36
N PRO A 90 11.64 2.92 -1.86
CA PRO A 90 12.85 2.94 -2.71
C PRO A 90 12.82 1.87 -3.80
N ARG A 91 12.28 0.68 -3.49
CA ARG A 91 12.14 -0.42 -4.46
C ARG A 91 11.14 -0.07 -5.56
N PHE A 92 9.99 0.52 -5.20
CA PHE A 92 8.99 0.94 -6.18
C PHE A 92 9.52 2.06 -7.08
N ARG A 93 10.21 3.04 -6.51
CA ARG A 93 10.86 4.12 -7.29
C ARG A 93 11.86 3.57 -8.30
N LYS A 94 12.72 2.62 -7.90
CA LYS A 94 13.68 1.97 -8.80
C LYS A 94 13.00 1.28 -9.99
N ARG A 95 11.76 0.80 -9.80
CA ARG A 95 10.95 0.15 -10.84
C ARG A 95 10.02 1.13 -11.56
N SER A 96 10.15 2.43 -11.33
CA SER A 96 9.31 3.49 -11.90
C SER A 96 7.81 3.30 -11.62
N VAL A 97 7.47 2.83 -10.42
CA VAL A 97 6.10 2.81 -9.90
C VAL A 97 5.87 4.12 -9.16
N SER A 98 4.85 4.88 -9.58
CA SER A 98 4.57 6.19 -8.98
C SER A 98 3.88 6.06 -7.62
N MET A 99 4.05 7.07 -6.77
CA MET A 99 3.35 7.13 -5.47
C MET A 99 1.83 7.30 -5.66
N ASP A 100 1.41 7.91 -6.76
CA ASP A 100 0.00 8.04 -7.11
C ASP A 100 -0.61 6.68 -7.47
N ASP A 101 0.11 5.86 -8.25
CA ASP A 101 -0.34 4.51 -8.58
C ASP A 101 -0.46 3.62 -7.32
N LEU A 102 0.50 3.73 -6.39
CA LEU A 102 0.42 3.01 -5.12
C LEU A 102 -0.77 3.46 -4.28
N THR A 103 -1.08 4.77 -4.27
CA THR A 103 -2.28 5.30 -3.62
C THR A 103 -3.56 4.73 -4.26
N LEU A 104 -3.65 4.71 -5.59
CA LEU A 104 -4.79 4.12 -6.30
C LEU A 104 -4.97 2.63 -5.99
N LEU A 105 -3.88 1.87 -5.91
CA LEU A 105 -3.93 0.45 -5.55
C LEU A 105 -4.43 0.25 -4.11
N PHE A 106 -4.01 1.08 -3.15
CA PHE A 106 -4.51 1.03 -1.76
C PHE A 106 -5.98 1.40 -1.67
N GLU A 107 -6.45 2.40 -2.43
CA GLU A 107 -7.88 2.70 -2.53
C GLU A 107 -8.66 1.55 -3.19
N GLY A 108 -8.08 0.87 -4.17
CA GLY A 108 -8.63 -0.35 -4.74
C GLY A 108 -8.74 -1.49 -3.73
N LEU A 109 -7.73 -1.67 -2.87
CA LEU A 109 -7.78 -2.63 -1.76
C LEU A 109 -8.91 -2.28 -0.78
N ARG A 110 -9.10 -1.00 -0.44
CA ARG A 110 -10.19 -0.53 0.42
C ARG A 110 -11.55 -0.93 -0.15
N ARG A 111 -11.73 -0.83 -1.45
CA ARG A 111 -12.97 -1.22 -2.12
C ARG A 111 -13.17 -2.73 -2.23
N ALA A 112 -12.08 -3.48 -2.31
CA ALA A 112 -12.13 -4.93 -2.48
C ALA A 112 -12.24 -5.69 -1.14
N ALA A 113 -11.67 -5.16 -0.05
CA ALA A 113 -11.59 -5.82 1.26
C ALA A 113 -12.92 -6.20 1.87
N PRO A 114 -14.03 -5.40 1.78
CA PRO A 114 -15.32 -5.74 2.40
C PRO A 114 -15.89 -7.09 1.95
N ALA A 115 -15.48 -7.61 0.79
CA ALA A 115 -15.91 -8.92 0.32
C ALA A 115 -15.30 -10.11 1.11
N ALA A 116 -14.27 -9.85 1.92
CA ALA A 116 -13.54 -10.88 2.65
C ALA A 116 -13.44 -10.61 4.16
N VAL A 117 -13.73 -9.40 4.60
CA VAL A 117 -13.50 -8.93 5.98
C VAL A 117 -14.81 -8.78 6.71
N LEU A 118 -14.86 -9.21 7.97
CA LEU A 118 -16.00 -8.97 8.84
C LEU A 118 -16.17 -7.46 9.12
N PRO A 119 -17.40 -6.97 9.31
CA PRO A 119 -17.63 -5.54 9.56
C PRO A 119 -16.81 -4.96 10.71
N GLU A 120 -16.58 -5.74 11.76
CA GLU A 120 -15.84 -5.33 12.96
C GLU A 120 -14.35 -5.06 12.68
N ALA A 121 -13.77 -5.76 11.69
CA ALA A 121 -12.37 -5.59 11.30
C ALA A 121 -12.16 -4.45 10.30
N MET A 122 -13.24 -3.88 9.72
CA MET A 122 -13.11 -2.84 8.69
C MET A 122 -12.43 -1.57 9.20
N ALA A 123 -12.64 -1.19 10.47
CA ALA A 123 -11.96 -0.04 11.05
C ALA A 123 -10.43 -0.21 11.04
N THR A 124 -9.94 -1.43 11.33
CA THR A 124 -8.49 -1.74 11.26
C THR A 124 -7.98 -1.75 9.81
N VAL A 125 -8.77 -2.26 8.87
CA VAL A 125 -8.45 -2.23 7.43
C VAL A 125 -8.29 -0.78 6.96
N ASP A 126 -9.26 0.08 7.26
CA ASP A 126 -9.24 1.48 6.85
C ASP A 126 -8.05 2.23 7.47
N ALA A 127 -7.82 2.07 8.76
CA ALA A 127 -6.69 2.69 9.45
C ALA A 127 -5.33 2.22 8.87
N ALA A 128 -5.20 0.94 8.53
CA ALA A 128 -3.97 0.41 7.94
C ALA A 128 -3.73 0.97 6.53
N LEU A 129 -4.77 1.04 5.70
CA LEU A 129 -4.66 1.61 4.37
C LEU A 129 -4.37 3.11 4.41
N ASP A 130 -5.00 3.85 5.34
CA ASP A 130 -4.71 5.27 5.55
C ASP A 130 -3.26 5.50 5.95
N ALA A 131 -2.73 4.69 6.87
CA ALA A 131 -1.31 4.77 7.27
C ALA A 131 -0.36 4.60 6.07
N GLY A 132 -0.65 3.66 5.17
CA GLY A 132 0.15 3.47 3.95
C GLY A 132 -0.01 4.61 2.94
N ILE A 133 -1.24 5.08 2.71
CA ILE A 133 -1.54 6.18 1.79
C ILE A 133 -0.85 7.47 2.23
N GLU A 134 -0.84 7.79 3.52
CA GLU A 134 -0.15 8.98 4.05
C GLU A 134 1.37 8.92 3.81
N VAL A 135 1.97 7.74 3.91
CA VAL A 135 3.39 7.53 3.55
C VAL A 135 3.63 7.84 2.07
N PHE A 136 2.80 7.33 1.16
CA PHE A 136 2.96 7.59 -0.28
C PHE A 136 2.75 9.07 -0.61
N LYS A 137 1.75 9.72 -0.02
CA LYS A 137 1.52 11.17 -0.16
C LYS A 137 2.71 11.99 0.35
N TRP A 138 3.29 11.60 1.48
CA TRP A 138 4.48 12.26 2.03
C TRP A 138 5.68 12.15 1.07
N HIS A 139 5.97 10.94 0.58
CA HIS A 139 7.04 10.73 -0.39
C HIS A 139 6.82 11.44 -1.72
N ARG A 140 5.57 11.58 -2.17
CA ARG A 140 5.20 12.38 -3.34
C ARG A 140 5.51 13.86 -3.14
N ARG A 141 5.16 14.42 -1.98
CA ARG A 141 5.46 15.82 -1.63
C ARG A 141 6.96 16.08 -1.62
N LEU A 142 7.73 15.20 -0.98
CA LEU A 142 9.21 15.31 -0.96
C LEU A 142 9.81 15.31 -2.36
N ALA A 143 9.37 14.45 -3.25
CA ALA A 143 9.82 14.39 -4.64
C ALA A 143 9.44 15.67 -5.41
N GLY A 144 8.24 16.21 -5.19
CA GLY A 144 7.78 17.47 -5.76
C GLY A 144 8.61 18.66 -5.29
N ASP A 145 8.90 18.74 -4.01
CA ASP A 145 9.71 19.83 -3.43
C ASP A 145 11.18 19.76 -3.84
N ALA A 146 11.74 18.55 -3.95
CA ALA A 146 13.10 18.34 -4.45
C ALA A 146 13.23 18.82 -5.92
N ARG A 147 12.24 18.54 -6.76
CA ARG A 147 12.22 19.01 -8.15
C ARG A 147 12.15 20.53 -8.27
N LYS A 148 11.42 21.19 -7.37
CA LYS A 148 11.31 22.68 -7.36
C LYS A 148 12.60 23.34 -6.90
N ARG A 149 13.32 22.73 -5.95
CA ARG A 149 14.54 23.32 -5.37
C ARG A 149 15.80 23.08 -6.18
N HIS A 150 15.90 21.97 -6.92
CA HIS A 150 17.08 21.61 -7.71
C HIS A 150 16.70 20.96 -9.04
N PRO A 151 16.80 21.69 -10.17
CA PRO A 151 16.50 21.17 -11.51
C PRO A 151 17.28 19.90 -11.88
N LEU A 152 18.51 19.75 -11.36
CA LEU A 152 19.34 18.56 -11.54
C LEU A 152 18.79 17.33 -10.79
N LEU A 153 18.13 17.51 -9.65
CA LEU A 153 17.46 16.43 -8.92
C LEU A 153 16.19 15.98 -9.62
N ALA A 154 15.56 16.83 -10.45
CA ALA A 154 14.43 16.43 -11.29
C ALA A 154 14.81 15.33 -12.29
N PHE A 155 16.10 15.23 -12.67
CA PHE A 155 16.59 14.19 -13.55
C PHE A 155 16.77 12.84 -12.81
N ILE A 156 17.18 12.89 -11.55
CA ILE A 156 17.39 11.70 -10.68
C ILE A 156 16.04 11.13 -10.22
N TYR A 157 15.03 11.98 -10.01
CA TYR A 157 13.68 11.62 -9.59
C TYR A 157 12.69 11.46 -10.76
N LYS A 158 13.17 11.24 -11.97
CA LYS A 158 12.31 10.83 -13.10
C LYS A 158 11.66 9.49 -12.77
N GLY A 159 10.36 9.53 -12.47
CA GLY A 159 9.58 8.32 -12.15
C GLY A 159 8.93 8.32 -10.76
N ALA A 160 8.95 9.44 -10.05
CA ALA A 160 8.14 9.60 -8.84
C ALA A 160 6.85 10.36 -9.16
#